data_531776afd278c531828e897bf8ea729a
#
_entry.id   531776afd278c531828e897bf8ea729a
#
_cell.length_a   1.000
_cell.length_b   1.000
_cell.length_c   1.000
_cell.angle_alpha   90.00
_cell.angle_beta   90.00
_cell.angle_gamma   90.00
#
_symmetry.space_group_name_H-M   'P 1'
#
loop_
_entity.id
_entity.type
_entity.pdbx_description
1 polymer ?
#
loop_
_entity_poly.entity_id
_entity_poly.type
_entity_poly.pdbx_seq_one_letter_code
_entity_poly.pdbx_strand_id
1 'polypeptide(L)'
;MSKKPSPSTSVAPATAPAEGERRALRGYIGQYERAGAAIYAALERDELLWIGVADRNAGIADDLVLGFDGLVVGHQFKTSKFPGTFTVETLFTGANGLLRPLVHAWQCLRKDNPGSRVEIRLVVNDFPSITDKPGDGTPPHSAAFLEELQQHPNRPLADWYTQEWSRLINHLRREAGLGDDDFEYFLHSLRVVCGAAADFIQSHKLNAEQARQASEIASVLPKLVADVRDKDRWTRDELLRELGWRDPFKTLLIHRFPVGAYVQRNRDTEVKLLAALHAADQGYVSLIGPPGSGKSTLLQVALAIEANIRLVRYLAYVPGAAQGVGRGEADNFLTDVGTQLRNSGLVGLRLRDDSLHERREQFGALVQQAGERFYHDGIRTIIVVDGLDHVPREERPTNSLLGELPLPAAIPNGVVFILGTQRLDLANLKPAVREQAEKSERQVLMGPLGREEVARMADALGLPAEIPRLDLSNLSHGHPLATRYLVHALLHADEAGRKHLLSGGMPFDGDIETVYTAAWREIASDVDAMDVLGYIARAEAPVDLRLLATMVKESAIERALIVARHLLRSSSQGWSVFHNSFRLFVIAQPRTRLGSVDAE
;
A
#
# COMPACT_ATOMS: atom_id res chain seq x y z
N MET A 1 -81.48 -12.80 -27.77
CA MET A 1 -80.05 -13.25 -27.86
C MET A 1 -79.18 -12.01 -27.95
N SER A 2 -78.67 -11.60 -26.77
CA SER A 2 -77.86 -10.39 -26.63
C SER A 2 -76.38 -10.83 -26.73
N LYS A 3 -75.63 -10.29 -27.68
CA LYS A 3 -74.17 -10.48 -27.81
C LYS A 3 -73.47 -9.64 -26.72
N LYS A 4 -72.68 -10.28 -25.84
CA LYS A 4 -71.72 -9.64 -24.97
C LYS A 4 -70.60 -9.01 -25.79
N PRO A 5 -70.12 -7.81 -25.50
CA PRO A 5 -68.91 -7.26 -26.12
C PRO A 5 -67.66 -7.93 -25.59
N SER A 6 -66.70 -8.21 -26.47
CA SER A 6 -65.38 -8.76 -26.18
C SER A 6 -64.54 -7.76 -25.33
N PRO A 7 -63.65 -8.22 -24.44
CA PRO A 7 -62.79 -7.33 -23.66
C PRO A 7 -61.76 -6.64 -24.56
N SER A 8 -61.72 -5.32 -24.47
CA SER A 8 -60.68 -4.51 -25.11
C SER A 8 -59.32 -4.85 -24.54
N THR A 9 -58.41 -5.34 -25.35
CA THR A 9 -56.99 -5.42 -25.06
C THR A 9 -56.46 -4.03 -24.73
N SER A 10 -56.14 -3.76 -23.47
CA SER A 10 -55.43 -2.57 -23.07
C SER A 10 -54.02 -2.64 -23.64
N VAL A 11 -53.77 -1.89 -24.70
CA VAL A 11 -52.40 -1.64 -25.19
C VAL A 11 -51.67 -0.87 -24.09
N ALA A 12 -50.62 -1.45 -23.53
CA ALA A 12 -49.74 -0.75 -22.60
C ALA A 12 -49.27 0.57 -23.27
N PRO A 13 -49.25 1.69 -22.54
CA PRO A 13 -48.84 2.96 -23.14
C PRO A 13 -47.43 2.81 -23.67
N ALA A 14 -47.25 3.11 -24.96
CA ALA A 14 -45.94 3.15 -25.61
C ALA A 14 -45.05 4.12 -24.81
N THR A 15 -43.92 3.62 -24.33
CA THR A 15 -42.91 4.49 -23.71
C THR A 15 -42.60 5.64 -24.63
N ALA A 16 -42.61 6.87 -24.11
CA ALA A 16 -42.32 8.06 -24.89
C ALA A 16 -40.97 7.91 -25.61
N PRO A 17 -40.89 8.37 -26.89
CA PRO A 17 -39.61 8.39 -27.59
C PRO A 17 -38.56 9.09 -26.73
N ALA A 18 -37.32 8.56 -26.70
CA ALA A 18 -36.19 9.02 -25.87
C ALA A 18 -36.25 8.68 -24.36
N GLU A 19 -37.28 8.00 -23.82
CA GLU A 19 -37.29 7.60 -22.40
C GLU A 19 -36.22 6.53 -22.12
N GLY A 20 -35.91 5.67 -23.09
CA GLY A 20 -34.83 4.70 -23.02
C GLY A 20 -33.45 5.38 -22.90
N GLU A 21 -33.20 6.36 -23.75
CA GLU A 21 -31.95 7.15 -23.71
C GLU A 21 -31.82 7.93 -22.40
N ARG A 22 -32.89 8.59 -21.95
CA ARG A 22 -32.89 9.32 -20.66
C ARG A 22 -32.60 8.39 -19.48
N ARG A 23 -33.12 7.18 -19.52
CA ARG A 23 -32.91 6.19 -18.46
C ARG A 23 -31.45 5.70 -18.47
N ALA A 24 -30.90 5.41 -19.66
CA ALA A 24 -29.49 5.03 -19.82
C ALA A 24 -28.56 6.15 -19.35
N LEU A 25 -28.77 7.40 -19.82
CA LEU A 25 -27.98 8.56 -19.41
C LEU A 25 -27.99 8.79 -17.89
N ARG A 26 -29.16 8.68 -17.25
CA ARG A 26 -29.24 8.81 -15.78
C ARG A 26 -28.45 7.73 -15.05
N GLY A 27 -28.43 6.51 -15.58
CA GLY A 27 -27.62 5.41 -15.04
C GLY A 27 -26.13 5.72 -15.14
N TYR A 28 -25.66 6.12 -16.31
CA TYR A 28 -24.25 6.45 -16.56
C TYR A 28 -23.77 7.66 -15.76
N ILE A 29 -24.58 8.74 -15.67
CA ILE A 29 -24.20 9.92 -14.88
C ILE A 29 -23.90 9.53 -13.43
N GLY A 30 -24.78 8.77 -12.79
CA GLY A 30 -24.55 8.32 -11.41
C GLY A 30 -23.32 7.42 -11.24
N GLN A 31 -22.95 6.63 -12.25
CA GLN A 31 -21.73 5.84 -12.24
C GLN A 31 -20.49 6.75 -12.36
N TYR A 32 -20.49 7.72 -13.28
CA TYR A 32 -19.38 8.64 -13.46
C TYR A 32 -19.17 9.56 -12.26
N GLU A 33 -20.23 10.01 -11.59
CA GLU A 33 -20.11 10.78 -10.34
C GLU A 33 -19.39 10.00 -9.24
N ARG A 34 -19.75 8.73 -9.07
CA ARG A 34 -19.06 7.84 -8.10
C ARG A 34 -17.63 7.55 -8.51
N ALA A 35 -17.41 7.26 -9.79
CA ALA A 35 -16.08 7.07 -10.34
C ALA A 35 -15.22 8.31 -10.14
N GLY A 36 -15.77 9.53 -10.42
CA GLY A 36 -15.07 10.79 -10.22
C GLY A 36 -14.64 11.01 -8.77
N ALA A 37 -15.53 10.71 -7.80
CA ALA A 37 -15.20 10.82 -6.38
C ALA A 37 -14.14 9.79 -5.94
N ALA A 38 -14.21 8.55 -6.43
CA ALA A 38 -13.21 7.52 -6.14
C ALA A 38 -11.84 7.85 -6.75
N ILE A 39 -11.81 8.38 -7.98
CA ILE A 39 -10.59 8.85 -8.64
C ILE A 39 -10.01 10.03 -7.89
N TYR A 40 -10.84 11.02 -7.52
CA TYR A 40 -10.40 12.17 -6.73
C TYR A 40 -9.72 11.73 -5.43
N ALA A 41 -10.37 10.84 -4.67
CA ALA A 41 -9.82 10.31 -3.44
C ALA A 41 -8.49 9.56 -3.63
N ALA A 42 -8.30 8.89 -4.77
CA ALA A 42 -7.05 8.22 -5.11
C ALA A 42 -5.96 9.21 -5.53
N LEU A 43 -6.31 10.28 -6.27
CA LEU A 43 -5.40 11.37 -6.63
C LEU A 43 -4.91 12.12 -5.39
N GLU A 44 -5.83 12.46 -4.48
CA GLU A 44 -5.54 13.19 -3.24
C GLU A 44 -4.50 12.46 -2.37
N ARG A 45 -4.49 11.12 -2.41
CA ARG A 45 -3.53 10.30 -1.67
C ARG A 45 -2.18 10.16 -2.36
N ASP A 46 -2.03 10.72 -3.56
CA ASP A 46 -0.85 10.57 -4.42
C ASP A 46 -0.48 9.09 -4.71
N GLU A 47 -1.47 8.20 -4.69
CA GLU A 47 -1.28 6.76 -4.86
C GLU A 47 -1.69 6.25 -6.24
N LEU A 48 -2.51 7.03 -6.98
CA LEU A 48 -3.04 6.64 -8.28
C LEU A 48 -1.96 6.62 -9.36
N LEU A 49 -1.82 5.49 -10.04
CA LEU A 49 -0.92 5.34 -11.19
C LEU A 49 -1.67 5.43 -12.52
N TRP A 50 -2.83 4.79 -12.61
CA TRP A 50 -3.66 4.79 -13.81
C TRP A 50 -5.12 4.51 -13.46
N ILE A 51 -6.01 4.87 -14.39
CA ILE A 51 -7.43 4.56 -14.35
C ILE A 51 -7.84 3.76 -15.58
N GLY A 52 -8.85 2.89 -15.44
CA GLY A 52 -9.61 2.27 -16.51
C GLY A 52 -11.08 2.63 -16.34
N VAL A 53 -11.75 3.03 -17.41
CA VAL A 53 -13.18 3.32 -17.42
C VAL A 53 -13.80 2.60 -18.61
N ALA A 54 -14.84 1.81 -18.37
CA ALA A 54 -15.36 0.85 -19.34
C ALA A 54 -14.25 -0.07 -19.89
N ASP A 55 -13.37 -0.56 -19.00
CA ASP A 55 -12.22 -1.41 -19.36
C ASP A 55 -12.70 -2.79 -19.81
N ARG A 56 -12.53 -3.09 -21.09
CA ARG A 56 -12.96 -4.35 -21.72
C ARG A 56 -12.32 -5.61 -21.12
N ASN A 57 -11.20 -5.45 -20.44
CA ASN A 57 -10.47 -6.56 -19.81
C ASN A 57 -10.87 -6.76 -18.33
N ALA A 58 -11.74 -5.92 -17.78
CA ALA A 58 -12.13 -5.96 -16.37
C ALA A 58 -13.40 -6.82 -16.10
N GLY A 59 -13.97 -7.45 -17.14
CA GLY A 59 -15.24 -8.17 -16.99
C GLY A 59 -16.36 -7.26 -16.51
N ILE A 60 -17.13 -7.68 -15.49
CA ILE A 60 -18.20 -6.83 -14.94
C ILE A 60 -17.67 -5.70 -14.04
N ALA A 61 -16.40 -5.74 -13.61
CA ALA A 61 -15.79 -4.68 -12.81
C ALA A 61 -15.21 -3.54 -13.67
N ASP A 62 -15.88 -3.26 -14.80
CA ASP A 62 -15.47 -2.35 -15.86
C ASP A 62 -15.91 -0.89 -15.64
N ASP A 63 -16.83 -0.63 -14.72
CA ASP A 63 -17.31 0.73 -14.44
C ASP A 63 -16.18 1.68 -14.05
N LEU A 64 -15.22 1.18 -13.25
CA LEU A 64 -13.98 1.87 -12.89
C LEU A 64 -12.92 0.88 -12.43
N VAL A 65 -11.73 0.96 -12.99
CA VAL A 65 -10.54 0.27 -12.49
C VAL A 65 -9.52 1.31 -12.04
N LEU A 66 -8.98 1.16 -10.84
CA LEU A 66 -7.91 2.00 -10.29
C LEU A 66 -6.65 1.17 -10.14
N GLY A 67 -5.55 1.63 -10.72
CA GLY A 67 -4.23 1.01 -10.60
C GLY A 67 -3.36 1.78 -9.62
N PHE A 68 -2.83 1.05 -8.63
CA PHE A 68 -1.89 1.53 -7.61
C PHE A 68 -0.62 0.69 -7.66
N ASP A 69 0.38 1.06 -6.86
CA ASP A 69 1.58 0.25 -6.74
C ASP A 69 1.28 -1.08 -6.03
N GLY A 70 1.41 -2.18 -6.77
CA GLY A 70 1.12 -3.53 -6.28
C GLY A 70 -0.36 -3.85 -6.01
N LEU A 71 -1.30 -2.96 -6.35
CA LEU A 71 -2.74 -3.15 -6.14
C LEU A 71 -3.55 -2.67 -7.34
N VAL A 72 -4.53 -3.47 -7.76
CA VAL A 72 -5.55 -3.08 -8.74
C VAL A 72 -6.92 -3.24 -8.12
N VAL A 73 -7.77 -2.23 -8.22
CA VAL A 73 -9.12 -2.21 -7.66
C VAL A 73 -10.14 -2.03 -8.77
N GLY A 74 -10.92 -3.07 -9.06
CA GLY A 74 -12.04 -3.01 -10.01
C GLY A 74 -13.35 -2.69 -9.27
N HIS A 75 -14.13 -1.74 -9.80
CA HIS A 75 -15.40 -1.34 -9.23
C HIS A 75 -16.56 -1.71 -10.14
N GLN A 76 -17.62 -2.24 -9.56
CA GLN A 76 -18.93 -2.38 -10.19
C GLN A 76 -19.95 -1.56 -9.41
N PHE A 77 -20.61 -0.62 -10.07
CA PHE A 77 -21.66 0.20 -9.49
C PHE A 77 -23.04 -0.35 -9.86
N LYS A 78 -23.85 -0.72 -8.86
CA LYS A 78 -25.26 -1.13 -9.01
C LYS A 78 -26.11 -0.19 -8.18
N THR A 79 -26.75 0.76 -8.85
CA THR A 79 -27.53 1.77 -8.17
C THR A 79 -28.96 1.81 -8.67
N SER A 80 -29.90 1.84 -7.76
CA SER A 80 -31.33 2.02 -8.03
C SER A 80 -31.74 3.46 -7.72
N LYS A 81 -32.78 3.94 -8.41
CA LYS A 81 -33.37 5.25 -8.14
C LYS A 81 -34.03 5.31 -6.75
N PHE A 82 -34.55 4.19 -6.32
CA PHE A 82 -35.20 4.04 -5.01
C PHE A 82 -34.50 2.88 -4.31
N PRO A 83 -33.57 3.16 -3.39
CA PRO A 83 -32.88 2.13 -2.64
C PRO A 83 -33.86 1.22 -1.90
N GLY A 84 -33.71 -0.07 -2.08
CA GLY A 84 -34.48 -1.12 -1.43
C GLY A 84 -33.62 -1.95 -0.49
N THR A 85 -34.08 -3.18 -0.23
CA THR A 85 -33.32 -4.17 0.52
C THR A 85 -32.99 -5.37 -0.38
N PHE A 86 -31.84 -5.98 -0.14
CA PHE A 86 -31.42 -7.21 -0.81
C PHE A 86 -30.98 -8.27 0.20
N THR A 87 -31.01 -9.53 -0.24
CA THR A 87 -30.38 -10.64 0.49
C THR A 87 -29.08 -11.06 -0.20
N VAL A 88 -28.18 -11.71 0.53
CA VAL A 88 -26.95 -12.28 -0.06
C VAL A 88 -27.29 -13.21 -1.23
N GLU A 89 -28.36 -13.99 -1.09
CA GLU A 89 -28.82 -14.88 -2.16
C GLU A 89 -29.27 -14.11 -3.40
N THR A 90 -30.10 -13.08 -3.24
CA THR A 90 -30.57 -12.27 -4.39
C THR A 90 -29.46 -11.50 -5.06
N LEU A 91 -28.47 -11.03 -4.30
CA LEU A 91 -27.34 -10.28 -4.82
C LEU A 91 -26.32 -11.16 -5.56
N PHE A 92 -25.99 -12.31 -4.97
CA PHE A 92 -24.89 -13.13 -5.46
C PHE A 92 -25.32 -14.33 -6.30
N THR A 93 -26.40 -15.03 -5.94
CA THR A 93 -26.74 -16.35 -6.49
C THR A 93 -28.11 -16.43 -7.16
N GLY A 94 -28.95 -15.41 -7.05
CA GLY A 94 -30.24 -15.32 -7.73
C GLY A 94 -30.15 -15.37 -9.26
N ALA A 95 -31.27 -15.31 -9.94
CA ALA A 95 -31.34 -15.41 -11.42
C ALA A 95 -30.44 -14.41 -12.16
N ASN A 96 -30.20 -13.24 -11.55
CA ASN A 96 -29.27 -12.21 -12.02
C ASN A 96 -28.09 -12.03 -11.04
N GLY A 97 -27.68 -13.10 -10.36
CA GLY A 97 -26.65 -13.07 -9.33
C GLY A 97 -25.29 -12.62 -9.86
N LEU A 98 -24.61 -11.84 -9.07
CA LEU A 98 -23.35 -11.19 -9.47
C LEU A 98 -22.11 -12.01 -9.14
N LEU A 99 -22.22 -13.12 -8.40
CA LEU A 99 -21.05 -13.87 -7.91
C LEU A 99 -20.16 -14.37 -9.05
N ARG A 100 -20.71 -15.12 -10.01
CA ARG A 100 -19.94 -15.64 -11.15
C ARG A 100 -19.34 -14.52 -12.02
N PRO A 101 -20.09 -13.47 -12.39
CA PRO A 101 -19.51 -12.32 -13.08
C PRO A 101 -18.38 -11.64 -12.31
N LEU A 102 -18.48 -11.49 -10.98
CA LEU A 102 -17.43 -10.89 -10.14
C LEU A 102 -16.19 -11.79 -10.04
N VAL A 103 -16.37 -13.12 -9.93
CA VAL A 103 -15.28 -14.10 -9.99
C VAL A 103 -14.55 -14.00 -11.33
N HIS A 104 -15.30 -13.95 -12.43
CA HIS A 104 -14.71 -13.80 -13.77
C HIS A 104 -13.91 -12.49 -13.88
N ALA A 105 -14.48 -11.37 -13.40
CA ALA A 105 -13.79 -10.08 -13.40
C ALA A 105 -12.49 -10.12 -12.59
N TRP A 106 -12.51 -10.74 -11.42
CA TRP A 106 -11.34 -10.94 -10.59
C TRP A 106 -10.25 -11.77 -11.29
N GLN A 107 -10.63 -12.85 -11.97
CA GLN A 107 -9.71 -13.68 -12.75
C GLN A 107 -9.10 -12.90 -13.93
N CYS A 108 -9.92 -12.11 -14.63
CA CYS A 108 -9.46 -11.25 -15.73
C CYS A 108 -8.44 -10.22 -15.25
N LEU A 109 -8.76 -9.48 -14.19
CA LEU A 109 -7.85 -8.47 -13.64
C LEU A 109 -6.55 -9.06 -13.09
N ARG A 110 -6.59 -10.26 -12.47
CA ARG A 110 -5.38 -10.98 -12.04
C ARG A 110 -4.49 -11.37 -13.22
N LYS A 111 -5.09 -11.89 -14.28
CA LYS A 111 -4.37 -12.29 -15.50
C LYS A 111 -3.72 -11.09 -16.17
N ASP A 112 -4.41 -9.95 -16.20
CA ASP A 112 -3.97 -8.75 -16.89
C ASP A 112 -2.96 -7.91 -16.09
N ASN A 113 -2.88 -8.13 -14.78
CA ASN A 113 -1.97 -7.43 -13.87
C ASN A 113 -1.17 -8.43 -13.02
N PRO A 114 -0.26 -9.21 -13.63
CA PRO A 114 0.51 -10.21 -12.92
C PRO A 114 1.42 -9.55 -11.86
N GLY A 115 1.40 -10.10 -10.65
CA GLY A 115 2.18 -9.57 -9.53
C GLY A 115 1.49 -8.49 -8.70
N SER A 116 0.32 -8.00 -9.12
CA SER A 116 -0.51 -7.10 -8.33
C SER A 116 -1.56 -7.87 -7.53
N ARG A 117 -1.84 -7.41 -6.32
CA ARG A 117 -3.06 -7.81 -5.60
C ARG A 117 -4.27 -7.22 -6.34
N VAL A 118 -5.32 -8.01 -6.52
CA VAL A 118 -6.58 -7.55 -7.11
C VAL A 118 -7.65 -7.47 -6.03
N GLU A 119 -8.36 -6.36 -5.98
CA GLU A 119 -9.55 -6.17 -5.16
C GLU A 119 -10.75 -5.86 -6.07
N ILE A 120 -11.90 -6.47 -5.79
CA ILE A 120 -13.17 -6.19 -6.47
C ILE A 120 -14.09 -5.49 -5.50
N ARG A 121 -14.57 -4.32 -5.86
CA ARG A 121 -15.56 -3.54 -5.10
C ARG A 121 -16.91 -3.55 -5.80
N LEU A 122 -17.86 -4.25 -5.19
CA LEU A 122 -19.25 -4.14 -5.56
C LEU A 122 -19.91 -3.04 -4.74
N VAL A 123 -20.38 -1.99 -5.40
CA VAL A 123 -21.02 -0.84 -4.75
C VAL A 123 -22.48 -0.83 -5.08
N VAL A 124 -23.34 -0.99 -4.06
CA VAL A 124 -24.80 -1.01 -4.17
C VAL A 124 -25.41 0.03 -3.23
N ASN A 125 -26.33 0.86 -3.72
CA ASN A 125 -27.01 1.83 -2.86
C ASN A 125 -28.21 1.23 -2.10
N ASP A 126 -28.59 -0.01 -2.40
CA ASP A 126 -29.55 -0.76 -1.62
C ASP A 126 -28.94 -1.21 -0.28
N PHE A 127 -29.78 -1.58 0.67
CA PHE A 127 -29.40 -2.00 2.02
C PHE A 127 -29.47 -3.52 2.16
N PRO A 128 -28.49 -4.17 2.82
CA PRO A 128 -28.60 -5.60 3.11
C PRO A 128 -29.75 -5.87 4.09
N SER A 129 -30.48 -6.96 3.88
CA SER A 129 -31.58 -7.38 4.75
C SER A 129 -31.08 -7.69 6.16
N ILE A 130 -31.86 -7.25 7.15
CA ILE A 130 -31.66 -7.55 8.58
C ILE A 130 -32.63 -8.61 9.10
N THR A 131 -33.50 -9.16 8.24
CA THR A 131 -34.58 -10.10 8.63
C THR A 131 -34.51 -11.45 7.94
N ASP A 132 -33.74 -11.58 6.88
CA ASP A 132 -33.51 -12.85 6.19
C ASP A 132 -32.61 -13.78 7.01
N LYS A 133 -32.63 -15.07 6.66
CA LYS A 133 -31.84 -16.11 7.33
C LYS A 133 -31.00 -16.88 6.29
N PRO A 134 -29.86 -16.33 5.85
CA PRO A 134 -29.01 -16.99 4.88
C PRO A 134 -28.29 -18.24 5.41
N GLY A 135 -28.31 -18.47 6.73
CA GLY A 135 -27.67 -19.60 7.42
C GLY A 135 -28.66 -20.57 8.08
N ASP A 136 -28.18 -21.49 8.92
CA ASP A 136 -28.92 -22.62 9.50
C ASP A 136 -29.92 -22.28 10.64
N GLY A 137 -30.44 -21.09 10.68
CA GLY A 137 -31.66 -20.87 11.48
C GLY A 137 -31.51 -20.13 12.82
N THR A 138 -30.32 -19.78 13.28
CA THR A 138 -30.09 -18.77 14.32
C THR A 138 -29.49 -17.52 13.65
N PRO A 139 -29.83 -16.31 14.09
CA PRO A 139 -29.67 -15.14 13.24
C PRO A 139 -28.21 -14.83 12.95
N PRO A 140 -27.70 -15.15 11.77
CA PRO A 140 -27.16 -14.07 11.02
C PRO A 140 -27.98 -13.82 9.75
N HIS A 141 -28.39 -12.59 9.58
CA HIS A 141 -29.02 -12.07 8.39
C HIS A 141 -27.93 -11.56 7.39
N SER A 142 -28.35 -11.21 6.18
CA SER A 142 -27.44 -10.75 5.11
C SER A 142 -26.57 -9.57 5.54
N ALA A 143 -27.10 -8.63 6.33
CA ALA A 143 -26.31 -7.51 6.85
C ALA A 143 -25.18 -8.00 7.77
N ALA A 144 -25.42 -8.96 8.66
CA ALA A 144 -24.40 -9.51 9.54
C ALA A 144 -23.29 -10.26 8.75
N PHE A 145 -23.67 -11.01 7.70
CA PHE A 145 -22.67 -11.65 6.83
C PHE A 145 -21.74 -10.65 6.15
N LEU A 146 -22.31 -9.57 5.59
CA LEU A 146 -21.51 -8.54 4.91
C LEU A 146 -20.66 -7.73 5.90
N GLU A 147 -21.17 -7.48 7.11
CA GLU A 147 -20.41 -6.85 8.18
C GLU A 147 -19.21 -7.70 8.59
N GLU A 148 -19.40 -9.00 8.82
CA GLU A 148 -18.34 -9.95 9.15
C GLU A 148 -17.30 -10.04 8.03
N LEU A 149 -17.73 -10.05 6.76
CA LEU A 149 -16.85 -10.04 5.60
C LEU A 149 -15.98 -8.76 5.53
N GLN A 150 -16.53 -7.61 5.93
CA GLN A 150 -15.81 -6.35 5.95
C GLN A 150 -14.86 -6.22 7.14
N GLN A 151 -15.28 -6.67 8.32
CA GLN A 151 -14.46 -6.59 9.54
C GLN A 151 -13.28 -7.56 9.51
N HIS A 152 -13.45 -8.71 8.84
CA HIS A 152 -12.44 -9.76 8.75
C HIS A 152 -12.07 -10.10 7.30
N PRO A 153 -11.51 -9.15 6.53
CA PRO A 153 -11.28 -9.29 5.09
C PRO A 153 -10.26 -10.37 4.71
N ASN A 154 -9.47 -10.84 5.66
CA ASN A 154 -8.44 -11.89 5.45
C ASN A 154 -8.73 -13.13 6.32
N ARG A 155 -10.00 -13.35 6.70
CA ARG A 155 -10.39 -14.52 7.48
C ARG A 155 -10.18 -15.80 6.69
N PRO A 156 -9.42 -16.78 7.22
CA PRO A 156 -9.23 -18.06 6.55
C PRO A 156 -10.56 -18.76 6.23
N LEU A 157 -10.62 -19.45 5.10
CA LEU A 157 -11.86 -20.14 4.69
C LEU A 157 -12.32 -21.17 5.74
N ALA A 158 -11.38 -21.85 6.40
CA ALA A 158 -11.67 -22.80 7.47
C ALA A 158 -12.46 -22.17 8.62
N ASP A 159 -12.19 -20.92 8.94
CA ASP A 159 -12.85 -20.19 10.04
C ASP A 159 -14.28 -19.75 9.69
N TRP A 160 -14.64 -19.78 8.39
CA TRP A 160 -16.00 -19.55 7.92
C TRP A 160 -16.89 -20.80 8.03
N TYR A 161 -16.31 -22.00 8.21
CA TYR A 161 -17.08 -23.24 8.36
C TYR A 161 -17.61 -23.44 9.80
N THR A 162 -18.12 -22.37 10.39
CA THR A 162 -18.87 -22.39 11.65
C THR A 162 -20.31 -22.85 11.44
N GLN A 163 -21.03 -23.15 12.51
CA GLN A 163 -22.45 -23.50 12.44
C GLN A 163 -23.29 -22.41 11.74
N GLU A 164 -22.87 -21.13 11.89
CA GLU A 164 -23.61 -19.98 11.36
C GLU A 164 -23.43 -19.81 9.83
N TRP A 165 -22.21 -19.98 9.31
CA TRP A 165 -21.88 -19.62 7.94
C TRP A 165 -21.62 -20.79 7.00
N SER A 166 -21.42 -22.00 7.53
CA SER A 166 -21.01 -23.17 6.76
C SER A 166 -21.88 -23.43 5.53
N ARG A 167 -23.22 -23.35 5.69
CA ARG A 167 -24.16 -23.58 4.59
C ARG A 167 -24.06 -22.50 3.52
N LEU A 168 -24.00 -21.24 3.92
CA LEU A 168 -23.90 -20.10 3.01
C LEU A 168 -22.58 -20.13 2.25
N ILE A 169 -21.47 -20.32 2.94
CA ILE A 169 -20.14 -20.39 2.33
C ILE A 169 -20.04 -21.55 1.34
N ASN A 170 -20.52 -22.74 1.70
CA ASN A 170 -20.58 -23.89 0.78
C ASN A 170 -21.45 -23.62 -0.46
N HIS A 171 -22.55 -22.89 -0.29
CA HIS A 171 -23.40 -22.49 -1.41
C HIS A 171 -22.67 -21.50 -2.32
N LEU A 172 -22.11 -20.42 -1.75
CA LEU A 172 -21.36 -19.40 -2.49
C LEU A 172 -20.15 -20.01 -3.22
N ARG A 173 -19.39 -20.90 -2.57
CA ARG A 173 -18.25 -21.58 -3.19
C ARG A 173 -18.67 -22.40 -4.42
N ARG A 174 -19.72 -23.20 -4.31
CA ARG A 174 -20.25 -24.00 -5.43
C ARG A 174 -20.72 -23.13 -6.58
N GLU A 175 -21.42 -22.05 -6.28
CA GLU A 175 -21.89 -21.10 -7.29
C GLU A 175 -20.73 -20.31 -7.92
N ALA A 176 -19.69 -20.01 -7.16
CA ALA A 176 -18.45 -19.39 -7.68
C ALA A 176 -17.70 -20.32 -8.67
N GLY A 177 -17.84 -21.63 -8.52
CA GLY A 177 -17.14 -22.62 -9.36
C GLY A 177 -15.63 -22.67 -9.11
N LEU A 178 -15.18 -22.29 -7.90
CA LEU A 178 -13.77 -22.23 -7.50
C LEU A 178 -13.41 -23.39 -6.55
N GLY A 179 -12.13 -23.79 -6.54
CA GLY A 179 -11.55 -24.61 -5.49
C GLY A 179 -11.43 -23.81 -4.18
N ASP A 180 -11.07 -24.50 -3.08
CA ASP A 180 -11.03 -23.88 -1.75
C ASP A 180 -10.03 -22.73 -1.68
N ASP A 181 -8.82 -22.90 -2.16
CA ASP A 181 -7.76 -21.89 -2.14
C ASP A 181 -8.12 -20.65 -2.98
N ASP A 182 -8.63 -20.87 -4.21
CA ASP A 182 -9.03 -19.76 -5.08
C ASP A 182 -10.27 -19.04 -4.54
N PHE A 183 -11.20 -19.76 -3.89
CA PHE A 183 -12.38 -19.17 -3.29
C PHE A 183 -12.01 -18.34 -2.05
N GLU A 184 -11.11 -18.82 -1.20
CA GLU A 184 -10.55 -18.05 -0.09
C GLU A 184 -9.91 -16.76 -0.61
N TYR A 185 -9.07 -16.88 -1.63
CA TYR A 185 -8.39 -15.73 -2.21
C TYR A 185 -9.36 -14.72 -2.85
N PHE A 186 -10.41 -15.21 -3.49
CA PHE A 186 -11.49 -14.36 -4.00
C PHE A 186 -12.24 -13.63 -2.87
N LEU A 187 -12.61 -14.33 -1.78
CA LEU A 187 -13.26 -13.71 -0.62
C LEU A 187 -12.39 -12.60 0.00
N HIS A 188 -11.07 -12.85 0.10
CA HIS A 188 -10.11 -11.84 0.56
C HIS A 188 -10.02 -10.63 -0.38
N SER A 189 -10.40 -10.79 -1.63
CA SER A 189 -10.38 -9.76 -2.66
C SER A 189 -11.71 -9.00 -2.81
N LEU A 190 -12.81 -9.55 -2.29
CA LEU A 190 -14.16 -8.99 -2.45
C LEU A 190 -14.45 -7.95 -1.37
N ARG A 191 -14.94 -6.79 -1.79
CA ARG A 191 -15.50 -5.75 -0.92
C ARG A 191 -16.90 -5.39 -1.40
N VAL A 192 -17.85 -5.35 -0.49
CA VAL A 192 -19.24 -4.98 -0.80
C VAL A 192 -19.59 -3.71 -0.02
N VAL A 193 -19.78 -2.61 -0.74
CA VAL A 193 -20.13 -1.31 -0.17
C VAL A 193 -21.61 -1.08 -0.37
N CYS A 194 -22.38 -0.89 0.71
CA CYS A 194 -23.82 -0.87 0.69
C CYS A 194 -24.43 0.43 1.24
N GLY A 195 -25.66 0.73 0.83
CA GLY A 195 -26.48 1.78 1.40
C GLY A 195 -25.85 3.18 1.32
N ALA A 196 -25.85 3.92 2.40
CA ALA A 196 -25.30 5.28 2.46
C ALA A 196 -23.78 5.34 2.16
N ALA A 197 -23.05 4.26 2.46
CA ALA A 197 -21.63 4.19 2.14
C ALA A 197 -21.36 4.09 0.63
N ALA A 198 -22.37 3.80 -0.20
CA ALA A 198 -22.25 3.83 -1.65
C ALA A 198 -22.21 5.24 -2.24
N ASP A 199 -22.51 6.27 -1.46
CA ASP A 199 -22.27 7.66 -1.83
C ASP A 199 -20.81 8.04 -1.52
N PHE A 200 -19.95 8.02 -2.52
CA PHE A 200 -18.54 8.30 -2.36
C PHE A 200 -18.23 9.72 -1.89
N ILE A 201 -19.08 10.70 -2.21
CA ILE A 201 -18.90 12.09 -1.75
C ILE A 201 -19.13 12.16 -0.24
N GLN A 202 -20.22 11.56 0.24
CA GLN A 202 -20.53 11.53 1.67
C GLN A 202 -19.60 10.58 2.45
N SER A 203 -19.29 9.41 1.88
CA SER A 203 -18.43 8.42 2.55
C SER A 203 -16.98 8.90 2.71
N HIS A 204 -16.47 9.69 1.75
CA HIS A 204 -15.16 10.32 1.83
C HIS A 204 -15.20 11.68 2.55
N LYS A 205 -16.38 12.13 2.98
CA LYS A 205 -16.58 13.43 3.65
C LYS A 205 -15.92 14.59 2.88
N LEU A 206 -16.11 14.60 1.55
CA LEU A 206 -15.55 15.62 0.68
C LEU A 206 -16.20 16.98 1.02
N ASN A 207 -15.39 18.01 1.16
CA ASN A 207 -15.89 19.38 1.25
C ASN A 207 -16.38 19.88 -0.11
N ALA A 208 -16.99 21.06 -0.15
CA ALA A 208 -17.60 21.60 -1.37
C ALA A 208 -16.60 21.75 -2.54
N GLU A 209 -15.36 22.13 -2.26
CA GLU A 209 -14.33 22.26 -3.30
C GLU A 209 -13.85 20.90 -3.80
N GLN A 210 -13.64 19.95 -2.90
CA GLN A 210 -13.29 18.57 -3.25
C GLN A 210 -14.40 17.89 -4.07
N ALA A 211 -15.66 18.11 -3.68
CA ALA A 211 -16.82 17.61 -4.43
C ALA A 211 -16.92 18.25 -5.82
N ARG A 212 -16.58 19.55 -5.95
CA ARG A 212 -16.50 20.22 -7.26
C ARG A 212 -15.42 19.59 -8.15
N GLN A 213 -14.22 19.35 -7.61
CA GLN A 213 -13.13 18.71 -8.34
C GLN A 213 -13.48 17.26 -8.73
N ALA A 214 -14.11 16.50 -7.86
CA ALA A 214 -14.63 15.17 -8.18
C ALA A 214 -15.65 15.21 -9.33
N SER A 215 -16.53 16.22 -9.36
CA SER A 215 -17.49 16.43 -10.44
C SER A 215 -16.82 16.84 -11.75
N GLU A 216 -15.73 17.61 -11.72
CA GLU A 216 -14.91 17.90 -12.90
C GLU A 216 -14.32 16.63 -13.49
N ILE A 217 -13.74 15.75 -12.65
CA ILE A 217 -13.27 14.43 -13.09
C ILE A 217 -14.40 13.65 -13.74
N ALA A 218 -15.56 13.53 -13.07
CA ALA A 218 -16.72 12.81 -13.58
C ALA A 218 -17.16 13.31 -14.96
N SER A 219 -17.05 14.61 -15.22
CA SER A 219 -17.42 15.23 -16.50
C SER A 219 -16.50 14.87 -17.67
N VAL A 220 -15.26 14.49 -17.39
CA VAL A 220 -14.26 14.09 -18.40
C VAL A 220 -14.38 12.60 -18.74
N LEU A 221 -14.81 11.74 -17.81
CA LEU A 221 -14.85 10.29 -18.01
C LEU A 221 -15.64 9.85 -19.26
N PRO A 222 -16.84 10.41 -19.58
CA PRO A 222 -17.54 10.06 -20.81
C PRO A 222 -16.73 10.36 -22.08
N LYS A 223 -15.91 11.42 -22.08
CA LYS A 223 -15.05 11.78 -23.20
C LYS A 223 -13.91 10.78 -23.38
N LEU A 224 -13.33 10.29 -22.26
CA LEU A 224 -12.31 9.25 -22.29
C LEU A 224 -12.87 7.95 -22.87
N VAL A 225 -14.06 7.52 -22.45
CA VAL A 225 -14.72 6.32 -22.96
C VAL A 225 -15.06 6.44 -24.45
N ALA A 226 -15.44 7.63 -24.89
CA ALA A 226 -15.78 7.91 -26.30
C ALA A 226 -14.56 8.23 -27.17
N ASP A 227 -13.34 8.11 -26.64
CA ASP A 227 -12.11 8.44 -27.36
C ASP A 227 -11.90 7.51 -28.56
N VAL A 228 -11.72 8.11 -29.73
CA VAL A 228 -11.45 7.38 -30.98
C VAL A 228 -10.14 6.58 -30.98
N ARG A 229 -9.26 6.81 -30.02
CA ARG A 229 -8.02 6.05 -29.84
C ARG A 229 -8.25 4.62 -29.37
N ASP A 230 -9.47 4.25 -29.05
CA ASP A 230 -9.88 2.91 -28.56
C ASP A 230 -9.03 2.42 -27.38
N LYS A 231 -8.82 3.33 -26.42
CA LYS A 231 -7.97 3.11 -25.24
C LYS A 231 -8.83 2.82 -24.02
N ASP A 232 -8.48 1.79 -23.26
CA ASP A 232 -9.22 1.38 -22.06
C ASP A 232 -8.64 1.95 -20.76
N ARG A 233 -7.36 2.37 -20.76
CA ARG A 233 -6.64 2.83 -19.58
C ARG A 233 -5.87 4.12 -19.82
N TRP A 234 -5.86 5.00 -18.83
CA TRP A 234 -5.14 6.28 -18.83
C TRP A 234 -4.24 6.37 -17.61
N THR A 235 -3.00 6.77 -17.83
CA THR A 235 -2.10 7.10 -16.73
C THR A 235 -2.60 8.33 -15.98
N ARG A 236 -2.12 8.51 -14.72
CA ARG A 236 -2.39 9.71 -13.93
C ARG A 236 -2.10 10.99 -14.72
N ASP A 237 -0.93 11.08 -15.37
CA ASP A 237 -0.52 12.26 -16.12
C ASP A 237 -1.43 12.54 -17.33
N GLU A 238 -1.92 11.50 -17.99
CA GLU A 238 -2.88 11.64 -19.08
C GLU A 238 -4.22 12.15 -18.57
N LEU A 239 -4.72 11.60 -17.46
CA LEU A 239 -5.95 12.07 -16.82
C LEU A 239 -5.85 13.55 -16.42
N LEU A 240 -4.76 13.94 -15.75
CA LEU A 240 -4.55 15.34 -15.34
C LEU A 240 -4.43 16.28 -16.53
N ARG A 241 -3.85 15.83 -17.63
CA ARG A 241 -3.79 16.59 -18.90
C ARG A 241 -5.17 16.79 -19.52
N GLU A 242 -6.01 15.75 -19.54
CA GLU A 242 -7.39 15.85 -20.04
C GLU A 242 -8.26 16.77 -19.16
N LEU A 243 -7.98 16.82 -17.86
CA LEU A 243 -8.60 17.76 -16.92
C LEU A 243 -8.08 19.20 -17.08
N GLY A 244 -6.94 19.39 -17.74
CA GLY A 244 -6.24 20.68 -17.77
C GLY A 244 -5.65 21.07 -16.40
N TRP A 245 -5.46 20.12 -15.52
CA TRP A 245 -4.91 20.36 -14.19
C TRP A 245 -3.39 20.32 -14.20
N ARG A 246 -2.77 21.31 -13.55
CA ARG A 246 -1.42 21.13 -13.00
C ARG A 246 -1.60 20.25 -11.78
N ASP A 247 -0.75 19.21 -11.64
CA ASP A 247 -0.90 18.26 -10.55
C ASP A 247 -0.83 19.00 -9.18
N PRO A 248 -1.98 19.25 -8.52
CA PRO A 248 -2.00 19.99 -7.26
C PRO A 248 -1.62 19.12 -6.07
N PHE A 249 -1.51 17.79 -6.31
CA PHE A 249 -1.31 16.78 -5.29
C PHE A 249 0.13 16.29 -5.24
N LYS A 250 0.98 16.76 -6.16
CA LYS A 250 2.35 16.28 -6.29
C LYS A 250 3.22 16.85 -5.18
N THR A 251 3.78 15.96 -4.38
CA THR A 251 4.87 16.28 -3.46
C THR A 251 6.18 16.50 -4.24
N LEU A 252 7.15 17.21 -3.64
CA LEU A 252 8.50 17.37 -4.20
C LEU A 252 9.20 16.02 -4.30
N LEU A 253 9.01 15.17 -3.30
CA LEU A 253 9.65 13.88 -3.16
C LEU A 253 8.61 12.75 -3.15
N ILE A 254 9.04 11.56 -3.55
CA ILE A 254 8.21 10.36 -3.48
C ILE A 254 8.32 9.78 -2.08
N HIS A 255 7.17 9.58 -1.40
CA HIS A 255 7.08 9.03 -0.05
C HIS A 255 6.45 7.63 -0.03
N ARG A 256 6.79 6.83 -1.03
CA ARG A 256 6.42 5.42 -1.15
C ARG A 256 7.54 4.65 -1.86
N PHE A 257 7.54 3.35 -1.71
CA PHE A 257 8.44 2.45 -2.42
C PHE A 257 7.69 1.18 -2.82
N PRO A 258 8.12 0.49 -3.90
CA PRO A 258 7.51 -0.76 -4.33
C PRO A 258 7.60 -1.82 -3.22
N VAL A 259 6.46 -2.35 -2.84
CA VAL A 259 6.36 -3.45 -1.89
C VAL A 259 6.11 -4.71 -2.71
N GLY A 260 7.08 -5.64 -2.74
CA GLY A 260 6.97 -6.85 -3.55
C GLY A 260 5.81 -7.76 -3.14
N ALA A 261 5.37 -8.64 -4.04
CA ALA A 261 4.25 -9.56 -3.83
C ALA A 261 4.43 -10.52 -2.63
N TYR A 262 5.65 -10.68 -2.15
CA TYR A 262 6.01 -11.52 -0.99
C TYR A 262 5.99 -10.79 0.35
N VAL A 263 5.35 -9.63 0.44
CA VAL A 263 5.27 -8.89 1.69
C VAL A 263 4.56 -9.72 2.74
N GLN A 264 5.29 -10.05 3.78
CA GLN A 264 4.75 -10.70 4.96
C GLN A 264 4.59 -9.66 6.08
N ARG A 265 3.39 -9.59 6.63
CA ARG A 265 3.10 -8.72 7.78
C ARG A 265 3.62 -9.37 9.05
N ASN A 266 4.29 -8.60 9.89
CA ASN A 266 4.52 -8.96 11.28
C ASN A 266 3.24 -8.65 12.06
N ARG A 267 2.32 -9.63 12.14
CA ARG A 267 0.98 -9.45 12.72
C ARG A 267 1.02 -9.00 14.17
N ASP A 268 1.91 -9.56 14.97
CA ASP A 268 2.01 -9.19 16.38
C ASP A 268 2.43 -7.74 16.56
N THR A 269 3.41 -7.28 15.78
CA THR A 269 3.84 -5.88 15.79
C THR A 269 2.76 -4.96 15.20
N GLU A 270 2.05 -5.38 14.16
CA GLU A 270 0.92 -4.65 13.56
C GLU A 270 -0.18 -4.39 14.59
N VAL A 271 -0.59 -5.43 15.33
CA VAL A 271 -1.61 -5.31 16.39
C VAL A 271 -1.15 -4.34 17.49
N LYS A 272 0.10 -4.44 17.94
CA LYS A 272 0.65 -3.52 18.95
C LYS A 272 0.70 -2.09 18.44
N LEU A 273 1.10 -1.87 17.18
CA LEU A 273 1.13 -0.54 16.57
C LEU A 273 -0.28 0.07 16.50
N LEU A 274 -1.25 -0.67 16.02
CA LEU A 274 -2.63 -0.21 15.95
C LEU A 274 -3.20 0.07 17.34
N ALA A 275 -2.92 -0.78 18.33
CA ALA A 275 -3.34 -0.55 19.71
C ALA A 275 -2.71 0.72 20.30
N ALA A 276 -1.42 0.97 20.09
CA ALA A 276 -0.74 2.19 20.53
C ALA A 276 -1.33 3.44 19.86
N LEU A 277 -1.66 3.35 18.57
CA LEU A 277 -2.32 4.43 17.84
C LEU A 277 -3.73 4.70 18.34
N HIS A 278 -4.51 3.66 18.64
CA HIS A 278 -5.85 3.83 19.21
C HIS A 278 -5.82 4.45 20.60
N ALA A 279 -4.83 4.08 21.43
CA ALA A 279 -4.66 4.62 22.78
C ALA A 279 -4.11 6.04 22.80
N ALA A 280 -3.47 6.50 21.73
CA ALA A 280 -2.89 7.83 21.64
C ALA A 280 -3.90 8.85 21.12
N ASP A 281 -4.43 9.74 21.97
CA ASP A 281 -5.32 10.81 21.52
C ASP A 281 -4.58 11.85 20.66
N GLN A 282 -3.30 12.12 20.97
CA GLN A 282 -2.43 13.08 20.28
C GLN A 282 -0.95 12.78 20.52
N GLY A 283 -0.08 13.43 19.78
CA GLY A 283 1.36 13.40 20.02
C GLY A 283 2.09 12.31 19.23
N TYR A 284 3.04 11.62 19.85
CA TYR A 284 3.97 10.72 19.19
C TYR A 284 3.76 9.27 19.58
N VAL A 285 3.87 8.38 18.61
CA VAL A 285 4.06 6.93 18.75
C VAL A 285 5.34 6.57 17.99
N SER A 286 6.18 5.70 18.52
CA SER A 286 7.41 5.28 17.84
C SER A 286 7.36 3.80 17.45
N LEU A 287 7.90 3.50 16.27
CA LEU A 287 8.17 2.14 15.79
C LEU A 287 9.68 1.96 15.69
N ILE A 288 10.23 1.18 16.62
CA ILE A 288 11.68 1.00 16.79
C ILE A 288 12.09 -0.41 16.36
N GLY A 289 13.20 -0.52 15.65
CA GLY A 289 13.76 -1.82 15.30
C GLY A 289 15.07 -1.72 14.52
N PRO A 290 15.84 -2.80 14.46
CA PRO A 290 17.13 -2.84 13.77
C PRO A 290 16.99 -2.64 12.25
N PRO A 291 18.10 -2.41 11.52
CA PRO A 291 18.11 -2.37 10.07
C PRO A 291 17.52 -3.66 9.47
N GLY A 292 16.68 -3.54 8.45
CA GLY A 292 16.10 -4.69 7.77
C GLY A 292 14.99 -5.44 8.53
N SER A 293 14.55 -4.95 9.70
CA SER A 293 13.45 -5.55 10.48
C SER A 293 12.06 -5.37 9.84
N GLY A 294 11.94 -4.57 8.78
CA GLY A 294 10.69 -4.36 8.06
C GLY A 294 9.83 -3.20 8.54
N LYS A 295 10.37 -2.25 9.33
CA LYS A 295 9.65 -1.05 9.83
C LYS A 295 8.92 -0.30 8.72
N SER A 296 9.65 0.16 7.71
CA SER A 296 9.09 0.94 6.59
C SER A 296 8.01 0.17 5.83
N THR A 297 8.22 -1.14 5.61
CA THR A 297 7.23 -2.02 4.99
C THR A 297 5.97 -2.12 5.85
N LEU A 298 6.11 -2.31 7.16
CA LEU A 298 4.97 -2.37 8.08
C LEU A 298 4.20 -1.05 8.07
N LEU A 299 4.88 0.10 8.18
CA LEU A 299 4.25 1.43 8.14
C LEU A 299 3.54 1.70 6.80
N GLN A 300 4.06 1.18 5.69
CA GLN A 300 3.42 1.35 4.40
C GLN A 300 2.19 0.46 4.21
N VAL A 301 2.19 -0.75 4.76
CA VAL A 301 1.16 -1.78 4.50
C VAL A 301 0.09 -1.86 5.59
N ALA A 302 0.47 -1.70 6.87
CA ALA A 302 -0.45 -1.89 8.00
C ALA A 302 -1.42 -0.71 8.20
N LEU A 303 -1.00 0.49 7.83
CA LEU A 303 -1.83 1.67 7.97
C LEU A 303 -2.78 1.77 6.78
N ALA A 304 -3.91 1.09 6.88
CA ALA A 304 -4.97 1.20 5.90
C ALA A 304 -5.60 2.60 5.96
N ILE A 305 -6.03 3.09 4.79
CA ILE A 305 -6.78 4.33 4.70
C ILE A 305 -8.24 3.99 4.98
N GLU A 306 -8.70 4.36 6.17
CA GLU A 306 -10.10 4.27 6.57
C GLU A 306 -10.78 5.62 6.34
N ALA A 307 -12.11 5.61 6.22
CA ALA A 307 -12.89 6.83 5.95
C ALA A 307 -12.75 7.91 7.04
N ASN A 308 -12.40 7.50 8.26
CA ASN A 308 -12.19 8.37 9.42
C ASN A 308 -10.71 8.61 9.76
N ILE A 309 -9.79 8.07 8.94
CA ILE A 309 -8.34 8.26 9.11
C ILE A 309 -7.76 8.95 7.88
N ARG A 310 -7.04 10.02 8.13
CA ARG A 310 -6.25 10.76 7.17
C ARG A 310 -4.79 10.43 7.40
N LEU A 311 -4.16 9.85 6.39
CA LEU A 311 -2.80 9.37 6.46
C LEU A 311 -1.88 10.21 5.60
N VAL A 312 -0.87 10.81 6.23
CA VAL A 312 0.21 11.57 5.59
C VAL A 312 1.52 10.84 5.83
N ARG A 313 2.36 10.72 4.82
CA ARG A 313 3.65 10.03 4.90
C ARG A 313 4.81 10.91 4.51
N TYR A 314 5.86 10.87 5.28
CA TYR A 314 7.16 11.40 4.92
C TYR A 314 8.25 10.35 5.17
N LEU A 315 8.97 10.00 4.12
CA LEU A 315 10.06 9.04 4.18
C LEU A 315 11.38 9.78 4.02
N ALA A 316 12.17 9.86 5.09
CA ALA A 316 13.51 10.42 5.06
C ALA A 316 14.50 9.52 4.30
N TYR A 317 14.11 8.27 4.05
CA TYR A 317 14.82 7.35 3.19
C TYR A 317 13.83 6.52 2.35
N VAL A 318 14.10 6.37 1.06
CA VAL A 318 13.35 5.50 0.14
C VAL A 318 14.31 4.56 -0.55
N PRO A 319 14.13 3.23 -0.42
CA PRO A 319 15.00 2.25 -1.07
C PRO A 319 15.02 2.43 -2.60
N GLY A 320 16.23 2.56 -3.16
CA GLY A 320 16.40 2.69 -4.61
C GLY A 320 16.10 4.08 -5.20
N ALA A 321 15.74 5.06 -4.38
CA ALA A 321 15.63 6.45 -4.82
C ALA A 321 17.03 7.12 -4.86
N ALA A 322 17.17 8.16 -5.69
CA ALA A 322 18.37 8.99 -5.72
C ALA A 322 18.65 9.56 -4.32
N GLN A 323 19.92 9.60 -3.96
CA GLN A 323 20.39 10.15 -2.68
C GLN A 323 20.78 11.62 -2.85
N GLY A 324 20.91 12.33 -1.72
CA GLY A 324 21.27 13.75 -1.76
C GLY A 324 20.17 14.68 -2.26
N VAL A 325 18.93 14.19 -2.37
CA VAL A 325 17.77 15.00 -2.78
C VAL A 325 17.18 15.82 -1.63
N GLY A 326 17.87 15.87 -0.48
CA GLY A 326 17.50 16.69 0.66
C GLY A 326 16.33 16.15 1.48
N ARG A 327 16.15 14.82 1.55
CA ARG A 327 15.09 14.19 2.34
C ARG A 327 15.19 14.49 3.84
N GLY A 328 16.38 14.86 4.34
CA GLY A 328 16.61 15.30 5.71
C GLY A 328 16.29 16.77 5.96
N GLU A 329 16.09 17.58 4.90
CA GLU A 329 15.92 19.03 5.01
C GLU A 329 14.52 19.40 5.52
N ALA A 330 14.49 20.37 6.42
CA ALA A 330 13.28 20.97 7.00
C ALA A 330 12.32 21.48 5.93
N ASP A 331 12.87 22.09 4.89
CA ASP A 331 12.13 22.73 3.82
C ASP A 331 11.31 21.71 3.02
N ASN A 332 11.93 20.60 2.62
CA ASN A 332 11.27 19.51 1.92
C ASN A 332 10.22 18.83 2.81
N PHE A 333 10.53 18.61 4.08
CA PHE A 333 9.59 18.04 5.04
C PHE A 333 8.33 18.89 5.19
N LEU A 334 8.49 20.19 5.47
CA LEU A 334 7.38 21.11 5.67
C LEU A 334 6.54 21.28 4.40
N THR A 335 7.20 21.32 3.23
CA THR A 335 6.53 21.43 1.94
C THR A 335 5.70 20.19 1.63
N ASP A 336 6.28 19.00 1.73
CA ASP A 336 5.61 17.76 1.32
C ASP A 336 4.53 17.33 2.30
N VAL A 337 4.77 17.44 3.61
CA VAL A 337 3.74 17.16 4.61
C VAL A 337 2.63 18.21 4.53
N GLY A 338 2.96 19.49 4.38
CA GLY A 338 2.00 20.57 4.18
C GLY A 338 1.15 20.36 2.90
N THR A 339 1.77 19.92 1.80
CA THR A 339 1.07 19.60 0.55
C THR A 339 0.09 18.45 0.77
N GLN A 340 0.49 17.34 1.37
CA GLN A 340 -0.38 16.22 1.67
C GLN A 340 -1.53 16.60 2.62
N LEU A 341 -1.28 17.43 3.64
CA LEU A 341 -2.32 17.93 4.53
C LEU A 341 -3.34 18.79 3.79
N ARG A 342 -2.90 19.69 2.90
CA ARG A 342 -3.79 20.46 2.02
C ARG A 342 -4.59 19.59 1.07
N ASN A 343 -3.94 18.63 0.43
CA ASN A 343 -4.60 17.67 -0.46
C ASN A 343 -5.67 16.87 0.26
N SER A 344 -5.50 16.70 1.56
CA SER A 344 -6.49 16.05 2.39
C SER A 344 -7.65 16.98 2.82
N GLY A 345 -7.80 18.14 2.19
CA GLY A 345 -8.90 19.08 2.39
C GLY A 345 -8.72 20.04 3.55
N LEU A 346 -7.49 20.23 4.03
CA LEU A 346 -7.18 21.31 4.96
C LEU A 346 -6.82 22.57 4.18
N VAL A 347 -7.24 23.72 4.69
CA VAL A 347 -6.98 25.02 4.06
C VAL A 347 -5.75 25.64 4.71
N GLY A 348 -4.62 25.56 4.02
CA GLY A 348 -3.39 26.19 4.49
C GLY A 348 -3.46 27.74 4.49
N LEU A 349 -2.61 28.35 5.28
CA LEU A 349 -2.38 29.78 5.20
C LEU A 349 -1.84 30.14 3.80
N ARG A 350 -2.21 31.31 3.29
CA ARG A 350 -1.62 31.84 2.07
C ARG A 350 -0.19 32.29 2.37
N LEU A 351 0.80 31.64 1.75
CA LEU A 351 2.18 32.09 1.87
C LEU A 351 2.38 33.44 1.19
N ARG A 352 3.12 34.33 1.83
CA ARG A 352 3.51 35.64 1.27
C ARG A 352 4.82 35.51 0.50
N ASP A 353 5.70 34.71 1.04
CA ASP A 353 6.95 34.31 0.41
C ASP A 353 7.17 32.79 0.56
N ASP A 354 8.26 32.30 0.05
CA ASP A 354 8.60 30.85 0.09
C ASP A 354 9.64 30.57 1.19
N SER A 355 9.63 31.37 2.27
CA SER A 355 10.59 31.24 3.35
C SER A 355 10.30 30.04 4.25
N LEU A 356 11.34 29.50 4.87
CA LEU A 356 11.22 28.42 5.86
C LEU A 356 10.33 28.85 7.07
N HIS A 357 10.34 30.13 7.41
CA HIS A 357 9.52 30.68 8.48
C HIS A 357 8.03 30.56 8.13
N GLU A 358 7.61 31.01 6.96
CA GLU A 358 6.21 30.93 6.52
C GLU A 358 5.74 29.49 6.36
N ARG A 359 6.61 28.59 5.90
CA ARG A 359 6.30 27.14 5.83
C ARG A 359 6.07 26.52 7.20
N ARG A 360 6.83 26.95 8.25
CA ARG A 360 6.59 26.55 9.64
C ARG A 360 5.25 27.02 10.15
N GLU A 361 4.90 28.29 9.91
CA GLU A 361 3.60 28.84 10.29
C GLU A 361 2.45 28.11 9.59
N GLN A 362 2.58 27.88 8.29
CA GLN A 362 1.60 27.13 7.52
C GLN A 362 1.42 25.69 8.04
N PHE A 363 2.53 25.00 8.29
CA PHE A 363 2.51 23.64 8.82
C PHE A 363 1.82 23.59 10.20
N GLY A 364 2.16 24.51 11.08
CA GLY A 364 1.51 24.65 12.39
C GLY A 364 0.00 24.87 12.27
N ALA A 365 -0.42 25.77 11.38
CA ALA A 365 -1.84 26.03 11.12
C ALA A 365 -2.58 24.80 10.57
N LEU A 366 -1.96 24.05 9.64
CA LEU A 366 -2.54 22.81 9.09
C LEU A 366 -2.68 21.72 10.15
N VAL A 367 -1.69 21.59 11.05
CA VAL A 367 -1.75 20.64 12.17
C VAL A 367 -2.89 21.01 13.15
N GLN A 368 -3.06 22.31 13.47
CA GLN A 368 -4.17 22.76 14.31
C GLN A 368 -5.52 22.51 13.64
N GLN A 369 -5.66 22.82 12.38
CA GLN A 369 -6.89 22.56 11.62
C GLN A 369 -7.22 21.06 11.52
N ALA A 370 -6.20 20.19 11.47
CA ALA A 370 -6.42 18.74 11.53
C ALA A 370 -7.08 18.31 12.85
N GLY A 371 -6.70 18.93 13.97
CA GLY A 371 -7.36 18.73 15.27
C GLY A 371 -8.79 19.26 15.31
N GLU A 372 -9.05 20.43 14.72
CA GLU A 372 -10.41 20.97 14.57
C GLU A 372 -11.31 20.01 13.77
N ARG A 373 -10.79 19.46 12.67
CA ARG A 373 -11.50 18.45 11.86
C ARG A 373 -11.78 17.17 12.64
N PHE A 374 -10.87 16.74 13.51
CA PHE A 374 -11.13 15.61 14.40
C PHE A 374 -12.28 15.93 15.36
N TYR A 375 -12.30 17.11 15.94
CA TYR A 375 -13.38 17.53 16.84
C TYR A 375 -14.74 17.59 16.13
N HIS A 376 -14.81 18.12 14.91
CA HIS A 376 -16.07 18.30 14.18
C HIS A 376 -16.54 17.07 13.42
N ASP A 377 -15.63 16.37 12.76
CA ASP A 377 -15.94 15.31 11.78
C ASP A 377 -15.51 13.92 12.25
N GLY A 378 -14.81 13.82 13.38
CA GLY A 378 -14.22 12.57 13.85
C GLY A 378 -13.07 12.05 12.97
N ILE A 379 -12.52 12.88 12.07
CA ILE A 379 -11.45 12.48 11.16
C ILE A 379 -10.10 12.62 11.85
N ARG A 380 -9.47 11.50 12.16
CA ARG A 380 -8.13 11.43 12.75
C ARG A 380 -7.05 11.64 11.70
N THR A 381 -5.99 12.37 12.03
CA THR A 381 -4.83 12.56 11.15
C THR A 381 -3.62 11.82 11.71
N ILE A 382 -3.06 10.91 10.92
CA ILE A 382 -1.83 10.18 11.24
C ILE A 382 -0.73 10.67 10.30
N ILE A 383 0.36 11.17 10.86
CA ILE A 383 1.53 11.64 10.10
C ILE A 383 2.69 10.69 10.37
N VAL A 384 3.04 9.88 9.38
CA VAL A 384 4.16 8.94 9.43
C VAL A 384 5.44 9.66 9.01
N VAL A 385 6.46 9.63 9.86
CA VAL A 385 7.81 10.12 9.55
C VAL A 385 8.77 8.96 9.77
N ASP A 386 9.21 8.34 8.68
CA ASP A 386 10.01 7.11 8.72
C ASP A 386 11.44 7.32 8.21
N GLY A 387 12.37 6.49 8.69
CA GLY A 387 13.77 6.54 8.29
C GLY A 387 14.56 7.64 9.01
N LEU A 388 14.16 8.04 10.22
CA LEU A 388 14.78 9.17 10.93
C LEU A 388 16.26 8.97 11.22
N ASP A 389 16.73 7.75 11.38
CA ASP A 389 18.14 7.42 11.57
C ASP A 389 19.03 7.75 10.35
N HIS A 390 18.44 7.87 9.15
CA HIS A 390 19.16 8.29 7.95
C HIS A 390 19.45 9.80 7.92
N VAL A 391 18.65 10.61 8.61
CA VAL A 391 18.78 12.07 8.60
C VAL A 391 20.16 12.54 9.08
N PRO A 392 20.63 12.22 10.31
CA PRO A 392 21.95 12.66 10.75
C PRO A 392 23.10 11.88 10.10
N ARG A 393 22.86 10.67 9.61
CA ARG A 393 23.90 9.76 9.13
C ARG A 393 24.23 9.95 7.65
N GLU A 394 23.23 10.12 6.81
CA GLU A 394 23.37 10.14 5.35
C GLU A 394 23.00 11.49 4.75
N GLU A 395 21.84 12.03 5.11
CA GLU A 395 21.36 13.28 4.53
C GLU A 395 22.16 14.51 5.06
N ARG A 396 22.58 14.50 6.32
CA ARG A 396 23.35 15.56 6.99
C ARG A 396 22.84 16.96 6.63
N PRO A 397 21.54 17.24 6.85
CA PRO A 397 20.90 18.46 6.36
C PRO A 397 21.47 19.70 7.02
N THR A 398 21.40 20.82 6.31
CA THR A 398 21.73 22.15 6.87
C THR A 398 20.69 22.54 7.92
N ASN A 399 19.40 22.33 7.62
CA ASN A 399 18.29 22.52 8.53
C ASN A 399 17.53 21.19 8.69
N SER A 400 17.75 20.52 9.81
CA SER A 400 17.22 19.18 10.02
C SER A 400 15.69 19.18 10.22
N LEU A 401 14.99 18.31 9.48
CA LEU A 401 13.56 18.05 9.69
C LEU A 401 13.23 17.62 11.13
N LEU A 402 14.19 17.00 11.85
CA LEU A 402 13.99 16.57 13.24
C LEU A 402 13.71 17.76 14.17
N GLY A 403 14.27 18.93 13.85
CA GLY A 403 13.99 20.19 14.56
C GLY A 403 12.60 20.76 14.25
N GLU A 404 11.95 20.34 13.18
CA GLU A 404 10.61 20.84 12.79
C GLU A 404 9.46 20.04 13.41
N LEU A 405 9.74 18.86 13.95
CA LEU A 405 8.70 18.07 14.63
C LEU A 405 8.08 18.89 15.77
N PRO A 406 6.74 19.04 15.83
CA PRO A 406 6.07 19.86 16.84
C PRO A 406 6.36 19.38 18.26
N LEU A 407 6.33 20.28 19.23
CA LEU A 407 6.33 19.86 20.63
C LEU A 407 5.05 19.07 20.94
N PRO A 408 5.09 18.03 21.76
CA PRO A 408 3.89 17.23 22.09
C PRO A 408 2.70 18.07 22.55
N ALA A 409 2.94 19.13 23.33
CA ALA A 409 1.90 20.04 23.81
C ALA A 409 1.28 20.91 22.69
N ALA A 410 1.95 21.05 21.55
CA ALA A 410 1.44 21.81 20.41
C ALA A 410 0.66 20.94 19.41
N ILE A 411 0.61 19.64 19.62
CA ILE A 411 -0.14 18.71 18.76
C ILE A 411 -1.57 18.61 19.31
N PRO A 412 -2.60 18.94 18.52
CA PRO A 412 -3.99 18.86 18.99
C PRO A 412 -4.50 17.42 19.04
N ASN A 413 -5.58 17.19 19.79
CA ASN A 413 -6.28 15.91 19.82
C ASN A 413 -6.67 15.47 18.41
N GLY A 414 -6.59 14.16 18.16
CA GLY A 414 -6.87 13.55 16.85
C GLY A 414 -5.68 13.60 15.87
N VAL A 415 -4.55 14.21 16.26
CA VAL A 415 -3.32 14.21 15.43
C VAL A 415 -2.23 13.40 16.10
N VAL A 416 -1.75 12.36 15.42
CA VAL A 416 -0.69 11.47 15.91
C VAL A 416 0.43 11.37 14.88
N PHE A 417 1.67 11.57 15.35
CA PHE A 417 2.88 11.33 14.57
C PHE A 417 3.42 9.93 14.88
N ILE A 418 3.76 9.18 13.83
CA ILE A 418 4.49 7.91 13.96
C ILE A 418 5.93 8.14 13.55
N LEU A 419 6.87 7.82 14.42
CA LEU A 419 8.30 7.93 14.18
C LEU A 419 8.88 6.55 13.90
N GLY A 420 9.29 6.28 12.64
CA GLY A 420 10.00 5.07 12.24
C GLY A 420 11.51 5.26 12.32
N THR A 421 12.20 4.55 13.21
CA THR A 421 13.64 4.71 13.41
C THR A 421 14.29 3.48 14.04
N GLN A 422 15.62 3.43 14.07
CA GLN A 422 16.37 2.42 14.83
C GLN A 422 16.48 2.81 16.31
N ARG A 423 16.59 4.09 16.60
CA ARG A 423 16.74 4.68 17.96
C ARG A 423 16.17 6.08 17.99
N LEU A 424 15.89 6.60 19.18
CA LEU A 424 15.34 7.94 19.38
C LEU A 424 16.37 8.97 19.89
N ASP A 425 17.59 8.56 20.22
CA ASP A 425 18.69 9.44 20.58
C ASP A 425 19.36 10.07 19.35
N LEU A 426 18.56 10.78 18.56
CA LEU A 426 19.00 11.42 17.32
C LEU A 426 19.39 12.87 17.56
N ALA A 427 20.50 13.30 16.94
CA ALA A 427 20.87 14.71 16.93
C ALA A 427 19.73 15.56 16.32
N ASN A 428 19.48 16.72 16.91
CA ASN A 428 18.40 17.65 16.55
C ASN A 428 16.95 17.18 16.86
N LEU A 429 16.74 15.98 17.38
CA LEU A 429 15.42 15.60 17.88
C LEU A 429 15.17 16.28 19.22
N LYS A 430 14.04 17.00 19.33
CA LYS A 430 13.69 17.73 20.55
C LYS A 430 13.52 16.78 21.73
N PRO A 431 14.06 17.09 22.92
CA PRO A 431 13.96 16.22 24.11
C PRO A 431 12.52 15.82 24.44
N ALA A 432 11.57 16.76 24.42
CA ALA A 432 10.17 16.48 24.73
C ALA A 432 9.49 15.52 23.73
N VAL A 433 9.91 15.53 22.45
CA VAL A 433 9.45 14.57 21.44
C VAL A 433 9.98 13.18 21.78
N ARG A 434 11.27 13.09 22.08
CA ARG A 434 11.92 11.86 22.48
C ARG A 434 11.28 11.26 23.74
N GLU A 435 11.16 12.05 24.80
CA GLU A 435 10.57 11.60 26.07
C GLU A 435 9.15 11.06 25.90
N GLN A 436 8.33 11.68 25.06
CA GLN A 436 6.99 11.15 24.79
C GLN A 436 7.02 9.88 23.97
N ALA A 437 7.87 9.82 22.94
CA ALA A 437 7.96 8.67 22.02
C ALA A 437 8.62 7.44 22.66
N GLU A 438 9.39 7.62 23.76
CA GLU A 438 10.03 6.56 24.56
C GLU A 438 9.11 5.95 25.64
N LYS A 439 7.92 6.55 25.88
CA LYS A 439 6.97 5.96 26.84
C LYS A 439 6.53 4.57 26.41
N SER A 440 6.46 3.65 27.36
CA SER A 440 6.17 2.23 27.09
C SER A 440 4.86 1.98 26.33
N GLU A 441 3.83 2.80 26.61
CA GLU A 441 2.52 2.73 25.94
C GLU A 441 2.52 3.38 24.54
N ARG A 442 3.60 4.06 24.16
CA ARG A 442 3.77 4.76 22.88
C ARG A 442 4.92 4.20 22.04
N GLN A 443 5.74 3.35 22.62
CA GLN A 443 6.86 2.73 21.92
C GLN A 443 6.51 1.30 21.50
N VAL A 444 6.57 1.05 20.21
CA VAL A 444 6.39 -0.28 19.62
C VAL A 444 7.74 -0.78 19.11
N LEU A 445 8.16 -1.92 19.61
CA LEU A 445 9.39 -2.58 19.17
C LEU A 445 9.05 -3.57 18.06
N MET A 446 9.82 -3.54 16.97
CA MET A 446 9.72 -4.57 15.92
C MET A 446 10.13 -5.93 16.49
N GLY A 447 9.19 -6.86 16.49
CA GLY A 447 9.46 -8.26 16.79
C GLY A 447 9.97 -9.04 15.55
N PRO A 448 10.49 -10.26 15.75
CA PRO A 448 10.79 -11.15 14.64
C PRO A 448 9.52 -11.64 13.94
N LEU A 449 9.64 -12.12 12.71
CA LEU A 449 8.60 -12.87 12.02
C LEU A 449 8.37 -14.20 12.72
N GLY A 450 7.12 -14.62 12.81
CA GLY A 450 6.76 -15.95 13.26
C GLY A 450 7.20 -17.03 12.25
N ARG A 451 7.22 -18.29 12.68
CA ARG A 451 7.63 -19.43 11.82
C ARG A 451 6.80 -19.54 10.55
N GLU A 452 5.51 -19.36 10.66
CA GLU A 452 4.60 -19.38 9.50
C GLU A 452 4.84 -18.21 8.55
N GLU A 453 5.16 -17.02 9.08
CA GLU A 453 5.47 -15.84 8.28
C GLU A 453 6.78 -16.02 7.52
N VAL A 454 7.81 -16.62 8.16
CA VAL A 454 9.07 -17.00 7.50
C VAL A 454 8.82 -18.04 6.41
N ALA A 455 7.97 -19.04 6.66
CA ALA A 455 7.63 -20.05 5.67
C ALA A 455 6.93 -19.42 4.45
N ARG A 456 5.89 -18.61 4.67
CA ARG A 456 5.19 -17.91 3.59
C ARG A 456 6.12 -16.99 2.80
N MET A 457 7.02 -16.29 3.46
CA MET A 457 8.01 -15.44 2.80
C MET A 457 8.96 -16.28 1.92
N ALA A 458 9.41 -17.44 2.40
CA ALA A 458 10.25 -18.34 1.64
C ALA A 458 9.54 -18.91 0.41
N ASP A 459 8.26 -19.29 0.55
CA ASP A 459 7.42 -19.79 -0.55
C ASP A 459 7.21 -18.71 -1.62
N ALA A 460 6.89 -17.50 -1.19
CA ALA A 460 6.70 -16.35 -2.09
C ALA A 460 7.99 -15.94 -2.82
N LEU A 461 9.16 -16.24 -2.25
CA LEU A 461 10.46 -16.07 -2.88
C LEU A 461 10.83 -17.25 -3.81
N GLY A 462 9.98 -18.27 -3.92
CA GLY A 462 10.17 -19.41 -4.82
C GLY A 462 11.10 -20.48 -4.27
N LEU A 463 11.28 -20.59 -2.95
CA LEU A 463 12.11 -21.64 -2.36
C LEU A 463 11.47 -23.01 -2.57
N PRO A 464 12.19 -24.01 -3.12
CA PRO A 464 11.66 -25.37 -3.34
C PRO A 464 11.11 -26.00 -2.07
N ALA A 465 10.02 -26.78 -2.20
CA ALA A 465 9.30 -27.39 -1.06
C ALA A 465 10.14 -28.38 -0.26
N GLU A 466 11.16 -28.97 -0.86
CA GLU A 466 12.08 -29.94 -0.24
C GLU A 466 12.97 -29.32 0.83
N ILE A 467 13.13 -28.00 0.86
CA ILE A 467 13.95 -27.30 1.86
C ILE A 467 13.11 -27.04 3.11
N PRO A 468 13.53 -27.52 4.30
CA PRO A 468 12.77 -27.38 5.52
C PRO A 468 12.60 -25.92 5.96
N ARG A 469 11.35 -25.46 6.10
CA ARG A 469 11.02 -24.08 6.52
C ARG A 469 11.38 -23.77 7.96
N LEU A 470 11.37 -24.81 8.81
CA LEU A 470 11.74 -24.69 10.22
C LEU A 470 13.19 -24.24 10.41
N ASP A 471 14.11 -24.76 9.60
CA ASP A 471 15.53 -24.41 9.66
C ASP A 471 15.76 -22.95 9.30
N LEU A 472 15.01 -22.41 8.33
CA LEU A 472 15.07 -20.99 7.97
C LEU A 472 14.71 -20.07 9.14
N SER A 473 13.63 -20.40 9.86
CA SER A 473 13.20 -19.61 11.02
C SER A 473 14.24 -19.65 12.16
N ASN A 474 14.86 -20.80 12.37
CA ASN A 474 15.90 -20.93 13.38
C ASN A 474 17.18 -20.19 12.99
N LEU A 475 17.63 -20.30 11.74
CA LEU A 475 18.87 -19.69 11.25
C LEU A 475 18.76 -18.16 11.09
N SER A 476 17.58 -17.66 10.72
CA SER A 476 17.34 -16.23 10.56
C SER A 476 16.81 -15.55 11.82
N HIS A 477 16.51 -16.31 12.88
CA HIS A 477 15.81 -15.83 14.08
C HIS A 477 14.53 -15.03 13.76
N GLY A 478 13.88 -15.33 12.62
CA GLY A 478 12.74 -14.58 12.11
C GLY A 478 13.05 -13.15 11.65
N HIS A 479 14.32 -12.78 11.47
CA HIS A 479 14.68 -11.46 10.96
C HIS A 479 14.40 -11.38 9.45
N PRO A 480 13.53 -10.46 8.96
CA PRO A 480 13.05 -10.45 7.56
C PRO A 480 14.19 -10.39 6.53
N LEU A 481 15.18 -9.52 6.76
CA LEU A 481 16.29 -9.35 5.83
C LEU A 481 17.23 -10.56 5.85
N ALA A 482 17.52 -11.14 7.02
CA ALA A 482 18.31 -12.35 7.12
C ALA A 482 17.62 -13.55 6.47
N THR A 483 16.31 -13.71 6.69
CA THR A 483 15.48 -14.71 5.99
C THR A 483 15.60 -14.58 4.48
N ARG A 484 15.46 -13.36 3.96
CA ARG A 484 15.58 -13.09 2.53
C ARG A 484 16.96 -13.46 2.00
N TYR A 485 18.02 -13.07 2.69
CA TYR A 485 19.38 -13.37 2.26
C TYR A 485 19.64 -14.88 2.25
N LEU A 486 19.19 -15.59 3.29
CA LEU A 486 19.31 -17.05 3.37
C LEU A 486 18.55 -17.73 2.24
N VAL A 487 17.29 -17.35 1.99
CA VAL A 487 16.51 -17.90 0.87
C VAL A 487 17.20 -17.63 -0.47
N HIS A 488 17.70 -16.42 -0.68
CA HIS A 488 18.36 -16.07 -1.92
C HIS A 488 19.68 -16.83 -2.12
N ALA A 489 20.44 -17.06 -1.05
CA ALA A 489 21.63 -17.90 -1.08
C ALA A 489 21.28 -19.37 -1.42
N LEU A 490 20.25 -19.93 -0.79
CA LEU A 490 19.77 -21.31 -1.03
C LEU A 490 19.28 -21.54 -2.47
N LEU A 491 18.63 -20.54 -3.06
CA LEU A 491 18.16 -20.63 -4.45
C LEU A 491 19.31 -20.73 -5.47
N HIS A 492 20.47 -20.19 -5.14
CA HIS A 492 21.62 -20.15 -6.05
C HIS A 492 22.73 -21.14 -5.70
N ALA A 493 22.62 -21.82 -4.57
CA ALA A 493 23.60 -22.83 -4.14
C ALA A 493 23.34 -24.20 -4.78
N ASP A 494 24.41 -24.94 -5.03
CA ASP A 494 24.35 -26.37 -5.32
C ASP A 494 23.94 -27.17 -4.07
N GLU A 495 23.84 -28.50 -4.19
CA GLU A 495 23.43 -29.37 -3.10
C GLU A 495 24.36 -29.29 -1.87
N ALA A 496 25.68 -29.25 -2.10
CA ALA A 496 26.67 -29.12 -1.03
C ALA A 496 26.58 -27.76 -0.34
N GLY A 497 26.43 -26.68 -1.10
CA GLY A 497 26.22 -25.32 -0.61
C GLY A 497 24.93 -25.17 0.19
N ARG A 498 23.83 -25.76 -0.28
CA ARG A 498 22.56 -25.80 0.47
C ARG A 498 22.71 -26.48 1.84
N LYS A 499 23.37 -27.65 1.87
CA LYS A 499 23.65 -28.35 3.11
C LYS A 499 24.51 -27.52 4.06
N HIS A 500 25.52 -26.84 3.55
CA HIS A 500 26.37 -25.93 4.32
C HIS A 500 25.54 -24.76 4.90
N LEU A 501 24.75 -24.08 4.07
CA LEU A 501 23.89 -22.98 4.51
C LEU A 501 22.89 -23.40 5.59
N LEU A 502 22.24 -24.55 5.43
CA LEU A 502 21.29 -25.09 6.41
C LEU A 502 21.95 -25.57 7.71
N SER A 503 23.27 -25.84 7.69
CA SER A 503 24.03 -26.13 8.91
C SER A 503 24.61 -24.89 9.60
N GLY A 504 24.20 -23.68 9.20
CA GLY A 504 24.66 -22.42 9.78
C GLY A 504 25.80 -21.73 9.02
N GLY A 505 25.99 -22.09 7.75
CA GLY A 505 27.03 -21.50 6.89
C GLY A 505 26.84 -20.02 6.55
N MET A 506 25.65 -19.44 6.81
CA MET A 506 25.42 -17.99 6.82
C MET A 506 25.25 -17.55 8.28
N PRO A 507 26.27 -16.96 8.91
CA PRO A 507 26.19 -16.59 10.32
C PRO A 507 25.24 -15.41 10.50
N PHE A 508 24.27 -15.57 11.40
CA PHE A 508 23.39 -14.51 11.86
C PHE A 508 23.16 -14.68 13.37
N ASP A 509 23.64 -13.74 14.16
CA ASP A 509 23.58 -13.76 15.63
C ASP A 509 22.56 -12.76 16.22
N GLY A 510 21.70 -12.20 15.37
CA GLY A 510 20.76 -11.13 15.70
C GLY A 510 21.17 -9.77 15.14
N ASP A 511 22.42 -9.62 14.69
CA ASP A 511 22.91 -8.45 13.98
C ASP A 511 23.17 -8.77 12.50
N ILE A 512 22.56 -8.00 11.62
CA ILE A 512 22.70 -8.20 10.17
C ILE A 512 24.14 -7.91 9.68
N GLU A 513 24.92 -7.14 10.43
CA GLU A 513 26.31 -6.85 10.08
C GLU A 513 27.21 -8.09 10.19
N THR A 514 26.84 -9.10 10.94
CA THR A 514 27.59 -10.39 10.98
C THR A 514 27.54 -11.10 9.63
N VAL A 515 26.41 -11.05 8.93
CA VAL A 515 26.28 -11.58 7.56
C VAL A 515 27.20 -10.82 6.60
N TYR A 516 27.22 -9.49 6.72
CA TYR A 516 28.08 -8.64 5.88
C TYR A 516 29.56 -8.88 6.12
N THR A 517 29.92 -8.98 7.39
CA THR A 517 31.32 -9.25 7.80
C THR A 517 31.80 -10.61 7.30
N ALA A 518 30.95 -11.63 7.33
CA ALA A 518 31.28 -12.95 6.79
C ALA A 518 31.55 -12.89 5.28
N ALA A 519 30.62 -12.30 4.52
CA ALA A 519 30.79 -12.13 3.07
C ALA A 519 32.03 -11.28 2.74
N TRP A 520 32.27 -10.20 3.49
CA TRP A 520 33.45 -9.33 3.27
C TRP A 520 34.77 -10.05 3.54
N ARG A 521 34.86 -10.86 4.60
CA ARG A 521 36.06 -11.66 4.92
C ARG A 521 36.39 -12.68 3.84
N GLU A 522 35.39 -13.23 3.18
CA GLU A 522 35.59 -14.22 2.12
C GLU A 522 36.29 -13.62 0.88
N ILE A 523 36.11 -12.33 0.59
CA ILE A 523 36.76 -11.61 -0.49
C ILE A 523 37.94 -10.74 -0.03
N ALA A 524 38.28 -10.73 1.26
CA ALA A 524 39.26 -9.79 1.84
C ALA A 524 40.68 -9.92 1.28
N SER A 525 41.01 -11.06 0.64
CA SER A 525 42.29 -11.26 -0.06
C SER A 525 42.31 -10.78 -1.51
N ASP A 526 41.12 -10.42 -2.07
CA ASP A 526 40.95 -9.98 -3.47
C ASP A 526 40.48 -8.52 -3.49
N VAL A 527 41.47 -7.61 -3.62
CA VAL A 527 41.21 -6.17 -3.62
C VAL A 527 40.32 -5.77 -4.79
N ASP A 528 40.49 -6.39 -5.97
CA ASP A 528 39.69 -6.06 -7.14
C ASP A 528 38.22 -6.49 -6.92
N ALA A 529 37.95 -7.61 -6.23
CA ALA A 529 36.60 -8.03 -5.87
C ALA A 529 35.95 -7.11 -4.79
N MET A 530 36.74 -6.61 -3.83
CA MET A 530 36.30 -5.60 -2.89
C MET A 530 35.94 -4.28 -3.58
N ASP A 531 36.76 -3.85 -4.57
CA ASP A 531 36.51 -2.65 -5.35
C ASP A 531 35.19 -2.78 -6.16
N VAL A 532 34.89 -3.95 -6.73
CA VAL A 532 33.61 -4.20 -7.40
C VAL A 532 32.42 -3.88 -6.48
N LEU A 533 32.43 -4.40 -5.25
CA LEU A 533 31.39 -4.08 -4.27
C LEU A 533 31.41 -2.60 -3.86
N GLY A 534 32.58 -2.01 -3.77
CA GLY A 534 32.79 -0.58 -3.53
C GLY A 534 32.11 0.30 -4.60
N TYR A 535 32.28 -0.05 -5.88
CA TYR A 535 31.63 0.64 -7.01
C TYR A 535 30.10 0.49 -6.95
N ILE A 536 29.62 -0.76 -6.78
CA ILE A 536 28.17 -1.01 -6.70
C ILE A 536 27.53 -0.27 -5.50
N ALA A 537 28.23 -0.20 -4.37
CA ALA A 537 27.71 0.48 -3.17
C ALA A 537 27.68 2.02 -3.31
N ARG A 538 28.55 2.63 -4.12
CA ARG A 538 28.60 4.09 -4.31
C ARG A 538 27.79 4.58 -5.51
N ALA A 539 27.41 3.66 -6.39
CA ALA A 539 26.62 4.02 -7.58
C ALA A 539 25.22 4.50 -7.21
N GLU A 540 24.79 5.61 -7.80
CA GLU A 540 23.43 6.16 -7.66
C GLU A 540 22.38 5.42 -8.51
N ALA A 541 22.84 4.65 -9.51
CA ALA A 541 22.01 3.84 -10.40
C ALA A 541 22.55 2.41 -10.47
N PRO A 542 21.74 1.41 -10.92
CA PRO A 542 22.22 0.06 -11.13
C PRO A 542 23.43 0.02 -12.07
N VAL A 543 24.44 -0.75 -11.72
CA VAL A 543 25.73 -0.81 -12.43
C VAL A 543 25.69 -1.92 -13.47
N ASP A 544 25.96 -1.59 -14.74
CA ASP A 544 26.15 -2.58 -15.81
C ASP A 544 27.52 -3.26 -15.61
N LEU A 545 27.54 -4.59 -15.52
CA LEU A 545 28.78 -5.37 -15.36
C LEU A 545 29.74 -5.20 -16.53
N ARG A 546 29.26 -4.90 -17.73
CA ARG A 546 30.11 -4.62 -18.90
C ARG A 546 30.91 -3.35 -18.70
N LEU A 547 30.31 -2.36 -18.02
CA LEU A 547 31.05 -1.15 -17.64
C LEU A 547 32.12 -1.47 -16.59
N LEU A 548 31.79 -2.27 -15.57
CA LEU A 548 32.75 -2.71 -14.57
C LEU A 548 33.92 -3.52 -15.18
N ALA A 549 33.64 -4.36 -16.16
CA ALA A 549 34.67 -5.16 -16.86
C ALA A 549 35.72 -4.31 -17.62
N THR A 550 35.42 -3.03 -17.86
CA THR A 550 36.44 -2.09 -18.41
C THR A 550 37.38 -1.55 -17.34
N MET A 551 37.06 -1.67 -16.06
CA MET A 551 37.78 -1.06 -14.94
C MET A 551 38.48 -2.10 -14.05
N VAL A 552 37.92 -3.30 -13.94
CA VAL A 552 38.43 -4.39 -13.12
C VAL A 552 38.40 -5.72 -13.89
N LYS A 553 39.18 -6.70 -13.42
CA LYS A 553 39.20 -8.02 -14.04
C LYS A 553 37.86 -8.73 -13.94
N GLU A 554 37.48 -9.43 -15.00
CA GLU A 554 36.22 -10.20 -15.04
C GLU A 554 36.14 -11.26 -13.91
N SER A 555 37.29 -11.92 -13.61
CA SER A 555 37.35 -12.87 -12.48
C SER A 555 37.06 -12.25 -11.11
N ALA A 556 37.39 -10.97 -10.93
CA ALA A 556 37.06 -10.24 -9.69
C ALA A 556 35.55 -9.93 -9.60
N ILE A 557 34.92 -9.58 -10.73
CA ILE A 557 33.49 -9.40 -10.82
C ILE A 557 32.75 -10.70 -10.48
N GLU A 558 33.18 -11.81 -11.11
CA GLU A 558 32.60 -13.14 -10.83
C GLU A 558 32.71 -13.50 -9.35
N ARG A 559 33.91 -13.31 -8.75
CA ARG A 559 34.16 -13.62 -7.35
C ARG A 559 33.30 -12.76 -6.41
N ALA A 560 33.20 -11.45 -6.65
CA ALA A 560 32.37 -10.55 -5.88
C ALA A 560 30.89 -10.96 -5.95
N LEU A 561 30.41 -11.33 -7.14
CA LEU A 561 29.04 -11.77 -7.33
C LEU A 561 28.76 -13.16 -6.73
N ILE A 562 29.70 -14.10 -6.77
CA ILE A 562 29.55 -15.42 -6.13
C ILE A 562 29.33 -15.22 -4.62
N VAL A 563 30.16 -14.43 -3.96
CA VAL A 563 30.13 -14.24 -2.52
C VAL A 563 28.97 -13.35 -2.07
N ALA A 564 28.72 -12.23 -2.75
CA ALA A 564 27.77 -11.22 -2.30
C ALA A 564 26.44 -11.23 -3.08
N ARG A 565 26.17 -12.19 -3.95
CA ARG A 565 24.97 -12.22 -4.79
C ARG A 565 23.67 -12.11 -4.00
N HIS A 566 23.60 -12.73 -2.84
CA HIS A 566 22.44 -12.70 -1.94
C HIS A 566 22.22 -11.31 -1.29
N LEU A 567 23.24 -10.45 -1.25
CA LEU A 567 23.22 -9.08 -0.73
C LEU A 567 22.92 -8.04 -1.82
N LEU A 568 22.89 -8.46 -3.08
CA LEU A 568 22.70 -7.60 -4.24
C LEU A 568 21.33 -7.85 -4.91
N ARG A 569 20.94 -6.90 -5.75
CA ARG A 569 19.75 -6.98 -6.61
C ARG A 569 20.20 -6.90 -8.07
N SER A 570 19.76 -7.83 -8.89
CA SER A 570 19.86 -7.77 -10.35
C SER A 570 18.59 -7.19 -10.96
N SER A 571 18.73 -6.33 -11.96
CA SER A 571 17.63 -5.77 -12.77
C SER A 571 18.02 -5.74 -14.23
N SER A 572 17.10 -5.38 -15.13
CA SER A 572 17.39 -5.16 -16.55
C SER A 572 18.40 -4.03 -16.80
N GLN A 573 18.58 -3.15 -15.83
CA GLN A 573 19.52 -2.01 -15.91
C GLN A 573 20.89 -2.31 -15.29
N GLY A 574 21.04 -3.44 -14.57
CA GLY A 574 22.28 -3.82 -13.92
C GLY A 574 22.13 -4.25 -12.47
N TRP A 575 23.21 -4.15 -11.71
CA TRP A 575 23.32 -4.58 -10.31
C TRP A 575 23.34 -3.41 -9.34
N SER A 576 22.65 -3.55 -8.24
CA SER A 576 22.64 -2.59 -7.13
C SER A 576 22.64 -3.30 -5.79
N VAL A 577 22.96 -2.59 -4.73
CA VAL A 577 22.83 -3.12 -3.36
C VAL A 577 21.35 -3.33 -3.03
N PHE A 578 21.03 -4.46 -2.43
CA PHE A 578 19.64 -4.77 -2.05
C PHE A 578 19.14 -3.92 -0.89
N HIS A 579 19.94 -3.76 0.17
CA HIS A 579 19.56 -3.03 1.39
C HIS A 579 20.65 -2.03 1.80
N ASN A 580 20.21 -0.83 2.20
CA ASN A 580 21.12 0.28 2.50
C ASN A 580 22.15 0.00 3.61
N SER A 581 21.82 -0.85 4.59
CA SER A 581 22.78 -1.21 5.64
C SER A 581 24.02 -1.92 5.09
N PHE A 582 23.87 -2.76 4.05
CA PHE A 582 25.01 -3.35 3.37
C PHE A 582 25.84 -2.31 2.60
N ARG A 583 25.17 -1.36 1.95
CA ARG A 583 25.83 -0.22 1.30
C ARG A 583 26.70 0.55 2.28
N LEU A 584 26.15 0.94 3.41
CA LEU A 584 26.87 1.68 4.45
C LEU A 584 28.01 0.86 5.03
N PHE A 585 27.81 -0.44 5.24
CA PHE A 585 28.86 -1.35 5.67
C PHE A 585 30.04 -1.35 4.68
N VAL A 586 29.78 -1.49 3.37
CA VAL A 586 30.82 -1.50 2.34
C VAL A 586 31.55 -0.15 2.27
N ILE A 587 30.82 0.97 2.31
CA ILE A 587 31.42 2.33 2.28
C ILE A 587 32.33 2.56 3.49
N ALA A 588 31.99 2.04 4.65
CA ALA A 588 32.78 2.17 5.88
C ALA A 588 34.08 1.31 5.88
N GLN A 589 34.28 0.42 4.90
CA GLN A 589 35.46 -0.44 4.88
C GLN A 589 36.72 0.31 4.42
N PRO A 590 37.80 0.37 5.23
CA PRO A 590 39.00 1.17 4.93
C PRO A 590 39.92 0.57 3.83
N ARG A 591 39.60 -0.62 3.32
CA ARG A 591 40.43 -1.36 2.37
C ARG A 591 40.02 -1.24 0.91
N THR A 592 38.97 -0.50 0.58
CA THR A 592 38.65 -0.18 -0.81
C THR A 592 39.56 0.94 -1.29
N ARG A 593 40.06 0.88 -2.53
CA ARG A 593 40.87 1.96 -3.13
C ARG A 593 40.15 3.31 -3.11
N LEU A 594 38.81 3.29 -3.11
CA LEU A 594 37.95 4.46 -3.00
C LEU A 594 37.83 4.97 -1.56
N GLY A 595 38.05 4.13 -0.54
CA GLY A 595 37.97 4.53 0.87
C GLY A 595 39.08 5.46 1.34
N SER A 596 40.19 5.56 0.57
CA SER A 596 41.25 6.55 0.81
C SER A 596 40.94 7.93 0.26
N VAL A 597 39.98 8.04 -0.66
CA VAL A 597 39.55 9.31 -1.28
C VAL A 597 38.45 9.97 -0.46
N ASP A 598 37.61 9.19 0.26
CA ASP A 598 36.55 9.71 1.14
C ASP A 598 37.08 10.16 2.52
N ALA A 599 38.36 9.94 2.81
CA ALA A 599 39.03 10.33 4.06
C ALA A 599 39.85 11.64 3.94
N GLU A 600 40.01 12.18 2.76
CA GLU A 600 40.53 13.52 2.49
C GLU A 600 39.38 14.49 2.16
#